data_6184f5fd67e3e8f8d6ca1b21a639cbd9
#
_entry.id   6184f5fd67e3e8f8d6ca1b21a639cbd9
#
_cell.length_a   1.000
_cell.length_b   1.000
_cell.length_c   1.000
_cell.angle_alpha   90.00
_cell.angle_beta   90.00
_cell.angle_gamma   90.00
#
_symmetry.space_group_name_H-M   'P 1'
#
loop_
_entity.id
_entity.type
_entity.pdbx_description
1 polymer ?
#
loop_
_entity_poly.entity_id
_entity_poly.type
_entity_poly.pdbx_seq_one_letter_code
_entity_poly.pdbx_strand_id
1 'polypeptide(L)'
;MTVAGRPRRDGRQARTVLLSVIGLHLVAETALTPFLPQLFDRLYGIEDPQATGVYIWICRIVGLAALPLWGLAARRWALHRLVLAGLCGSAVFDLLLGMAPSYTAYTVLSTLVVATNSALLLAYPAFIAEHGDESADGERGRLAGVCTLVVVFHLSVVVSTLVGAGVLALPDPRFGISAFAVVDLVLAAWTYRILGRRPTAPLHPPVAVPVGDGAAPRTAPVPKRRTNRRAWCTALAFVALIGVAFDFSVNVSRPFLTAFSEDLGSGSVGSAVLFFLPSLSALAVLPLVRRCHARFGDRLLPAALAVGALGLVWSFLADSLPALTAGRLLYGVGLGLGQVAVELWVFRATGTEGPAYTAVETVRNAGLLLAPLAAAAAVTHDLALPLAIAAAVQFGAVLLALRPRRRAAAPPAAEARPHPRPPATASPVPAVAEPAAFAALARTEENPL
;
A
#
# COMPACT_ATOMS: atom_id res chain seq x y z
N MET A 1 5.52 -7.91 -44.47
CA MET A 1 4.42 -8.31 -43.57
C MET A 1 4.74 -7.83 -42.15
N THR A 2 4.19 -6.69 -41.80
CA THR A 2 4.40 -5.97 -40.55
C THR A 2 3.49 -6.54 -39.45
N VAL A 3 4.07 -7.24 -38.48
CA VAL A 3 3.34 -7.64 -37.25
C VAL A 3 3.42 -6.49 -36.26
N ALA A 4 2.63 -5.47 -36.47
CA ALA A 4 2.41 -4.39 -35.53
C ALA A 4 1.03 -4.57 -34.91
N GLY A 5 0.93 -4.79 -33.58
CA GLY A 5 -0.37 -4.65 -32.90
C GLY A 5 -0.64 -5.44 -31.64
N ARG A 6 0.33 -6.06 -30.94
CA ARG A 6 0.01 -6.84 -29.72
C ARG A 6 0.59 -6.40 -28.35
N PRO A 7 1.45 -5.38 -28.18
CA PRO A 7 2.06 -5.16 -26.86
C PRO A 7 1.17 -4.44 -25.83
N ARG A 8 0.17 -3.63 -26.24
CA ARG A 8 -0.63 -2.83 -25.31
C ARG A 8 -1.73 -3.58 -24.53
N ARG A 9 -2.35 -4.61 -25.12
CA ARG A 9 -3.41 -5.41 -24.43
C ARG A 9 -2.83 -6.28 -23.33
N ASP A 10 -1.65 -6.82 -23.56
CA ASP A 10 -0.99 -7.75 -22.63
C ASP A 10 -0.50 -7.09 -21.34
N GLY A 11 -0.03 -5.84 -21.39
CA GLY A 11 0.37 -5.08 -20.21
C GLY A 11 -0.81 -4.73 -19.29
N ARG A 12 -1.97 -4.37 -19.88
CA ARG A 12 -3.17 -4.05 -19.11
C ARG A 12 -3.73 -5.27 -18.38
N GLN A 13 -3.69 -6.45 -18.99
CA GLN A 13 -4.12 -7.70 -18.35
C GLN A 13 -3.19 -8.11 -17.20
N ALA A 14 -1.88 -8.02 -17.37
CA ALA A 14 -0.92 -8.31 -16.32
C ALA A 14 -1.11 -7.37 -15.12
N ARG A 15 -1.36 -6.09 -15.37
CA ARG A 15 -1.66 -5.08 -14.35
C ARG A 15 -2.93 -5.43 -13.56
N THR A 16 -4.02 -5.74 -14.25
CA THR A 16 -5.29 -6.09 -13.60
C THR A 16 -5.13 -7.32 -12.71
N VAL A 17 -4.46 -8.36 -13.21
CA VAL A 17 -4.24 -9.59 -12.45
C VAL A 17 -3.42 -9.34 -11.20
N LEU A 18 -2.32 -8.61 -11.31
CA LEU A 18 -1.47 -8.36 -10.16
C LEU A 18 -2.18 -7.51 -9.09
N LEU A 19 -2.94 -6.49 -9.50
CA LEU A 19 -3.77 -5.71 -8.58
C LEU A 19 -4.85 -6.57 -7.91
N SER A 20 -5.46 -7.50 -8.66
CA SER A 20 -6.44 -8.43 -8.11
C SER A 20 -5.81 -9.42 -7.14
N VAL A 21 -4.63 -9.96 -7.46
CA VAL A 21 -3.88 -10.86 -6.57
C VAL A 21 -3.52 -10.14 -5.28
N ILE A 22 -2.99 -8.91 -5.36
CA ILE A 22 -2.65 -8.10 -4.20
C ILE A 22 -3.90 -7.79 -3.37
N GLY A 23 -4.99 -7.36 -4.01
CA GLY A 23 -6.24 -7.02 -3.32
C GLY A 23 -6.87 -8.23 -2.61
N LEU A 24 -6.97 -9.37 -3.27
CA LEU A 24 -7.52 -10.60 -2.69
C LEU A 24 -6.62 -11.18 -1.59
N HIS A 25 -5.30 -11.08 -1.78
CA HIS A 25 -4.36 -11.47 -0.74
C HIS A 25 -4.50 -10.59 0.52
N LEU A 26 -4.60 -9.26 0.36
CA LEU A 26 -4.86 -8.34 1.48
C LEU A 26 -6.19 -8.68 2.18
N VAL A 27 -7.20 -9.10 1.44
CA VAL A 27 -8.48 -9.56 2.01
C VAL A 27 -8.26 -10.79 2.89
N ALA A 28 -7.56 -11.81 2.41
CA ALA A 28 -7.30 -13.03 3.17
C ALA A 28 -6.47 -12.74 4.44
N GLU A 29 -5.38 -11.96 4.30
CA GLU A 29 -4.48 -11.63 5.40
C GLU A 29 -5.15 -10.82 6.51
N THR A 30 -6.07 -9.91 6.17
CA THR A 30 -6.65 -8.97 7.13
C THR A 30 -8.03 -9.38 7.64
N ALA A 31 -8.65 -10.42 7.07
CA ALA A 31 -10.05 -10.79 7.35
C ALA A 31 -10.33 -11.06 8.84
N LEU A 32 -9.47 -11.81 9.51
CA LEU A 32 -9.64 -12.21 10.89
C LEU A 32 -9.15 -11.16 11.90
N THR A 33 -8.32 -10.21 11.47
CA THR A 33 -7.68 -9.25 12.37
C THR A 33 -8.65 -8.47 13.27
N PRO A 34 -9.82 -8.00 12.78
CA PRO A 34 -10.78 -7.28 13.63
C PRO A 34 -11.44 -8.15 14.70
N PHE A 35 -11.44 -9.46 14.51
CA PHE A 35 -12.19 -10.44 15.30
C PHE A 35 -11.30 -11.37 16.12
N LEU A 36 -9.99 -11.10 16.18
CA LEU A 36 -9.03 -11.94 16.91
C LEU A 36 -9.40 -12.18 18.37
N PRO A 37 -9.84 -11.16 19.16
CA PRO A 37 -10.24 -11.39 20.54
C PRO A 37 -11.37 -12.42 20.64
N GLN A 38 -12.45 -12.24 19.87
CA GLN A 38 -13.60 -13.15 19.84
C GLN A 38 -13.22 -14.55 19.30
N LEU A 39 -12.29 -14.59 18.33
CA LEU A 39 -11.81 -15.84 17.76
C LEU A 39 -11.00 -16.66 18.80
N PHE A 40 -10.12 -16.00 19.56
CA PHE A 40 -9.29 -16.67 20.57
C PHE A 40 -10.09 -17.13 21.76
N ASP A 41 -11.07 -16.35 22.19
CA ASP A 41 -12.04 -16.76 23.19
C ASP A 41 -12.79 -18.02 22.71
N ARG A 42 -13.39 -17.97 21.52
CA ARG A 42 -14.21 -19.06 20.97
C ARG A 42 -13.45 -20.35 20.70
N LEU A 43 -12.20 -20.27 20.19
CA LEU A 43 -11.42 -21.46 19.82
C LEU A 43 -10.60 -22.03 20.96
N TYR A 44 -10.14 -21.18 21.88
CA TYR A 44 -9.16 -21.57 22.90
C TYR A 44 -9.54 -21.12 24.30
N GLY A 45 -10.67 -20.42 24.50
CA GLY A 45 -11.10 -19.89 25.80
C GLY A 45 -10.16 -18.84 26.36
N ILE A 46 -9.53 -18.03 25.50
CA ILE A 46 -8.58 -17.00 25.90
C ILE A 46 -9.26 -15.63 25.80
N GLU A 47 -9.61 -15.07 26.95
CA GLU A 47 -10.23 -13.74 27.07
C GLU A 47 -9.19 -12.63 27.28
N ASP A 48 -7.93 -12.96 27.59
CA ASP A 48 -6.87 -11.98 27.86
C ASP A 48 -6.53 -11.14 26.62
N PRO A 49 -6.78 -9.80 26.63
CA PRO A 49 -6.45 -8.94 25.53
C PRO A 49 -4.95 -8.91 25.19
N GLN A 50 -4.09 -9.20 26.18
CA GLN A 50 -2.64 -9.24 25.98
C GLN A 50 -2.25 -10.37 25.00
N ALA A 51 -2.95 -11.49 25.04
CA ALA A 51 -2.73 -12.59 24.08
C ALA A 51 -2.91 -12.09 22.63
N THR A 52 -3.99 -11.37 22.36
CA THR A 52 -4.22 -10.77 21.02
C THR A 52 -3.12 -9.76 20.64
N GLY A 53 -2.73 -8.89 21.54
CA GLY A 53 -1.68 -7.90 21.29
C GLY A 53 -0.33 -8.55 21.00
N VAL A 54 0.07 -9.54 21.79
CA VAL A 54 1.32 -10.31 21.61
C VAL A 54 1.30 -11.08 20.31
N TYR A 55 0.18 -11.75 19.98
CA TYR A 55 0.02 -12.47 18.72
C TYR A 55 0.27 -11.54 17.51
N ILE A 56 -0.42 -10.38 17.45
CA ILE A 56 -0.25 -9.43 16.35
C ILE A 56 1.20 -8.92 16.30
N TRP A 57 1.80 -8.66 17.46
CA TRP A 57 3.17 -8.18 17.58
C TRP A 57 4.17 -9.21 17.03
N ILE A 58 4.05 -10.49 17.40
CA ILE A 58 4.91 -11.57 16.90
C ILE A 58 4.76 -11.69 15.38
N CYS A 59 3.53 -11.73 14.85
CA CYS A 59 3.29 -11.79 13.41
C CYS A 59 3.96 -10.63 12.66
N ARG A 60 3.91 -9.41 13.20
CA ARG A 60 4.57 -8.25 12.59
C ARG A 60 6.09 -8.33 12.62
N ILE A 61 6.69 -8.80 13.72
CA ILE A 61 8.15 -9.00 13.79
C ILE A 61 8.58 -10.01 12.74
N VAL A 62 7.87 -11.15 12.65
CA VAL A 62 8.21 -12.20 11.69
C VAL A 62 8.04 -11.70 10.25
N GLY A 63 6.96 -10.97 9.94
CA GLY A 63 6.76 -10.36 8.64
C GLY A 63 7.90 -9.40 8.26
N LEU A 64 8.30 -8.53 9.17
CA LEU A 64 9.40 -7.59 8.96
C LEU A 64 10.75 -8.32 8.79
N ALA A 65 11.01 -9.37 9.58
CA ALA A 65 12.23 -10.18 9.49
C ALA A 65 12.29 -11.03 8.21
N ALA A 66 11.14 -11.44 7.66
CA ALA A 66 11.06 -12.21 6.42
C ALA A 66 11.39 -11.38 5.16
N LEU A 67 11.11 -10.07 5.17
CA LEU A 67 11.34 -9.20 4.01
C LEU A 67 12.78 -9.22 3.47
N PRO A 68 13.85 -9.12 4.29
CA PRO A 68 15.23 -9.22 3.78
C PRO A 68 15.52 -10.58 3.15
N LEU A 69 14.96 -11.67 3.67
CA LEU A 69 15.16 -13.03 3.13
C LEU A 69 14.52 -13.16 1.75
N TRP A 70 13.30 -12.66 1.59
CA TRP A 70 12.64 -12.59 0.29
C TRP A 70 13.36 -11.63 -0.67
N GLY A 71 13.92 -10.52 -0.17
CA GLY A 71 14.76 -9.61 -0.95
C GLY A 71 16.02 -10.29 -1.49
N LEU A 72 16.63 -11.20 -0.73
CA LEU A 72 17.73 -12.02 -1.20
C LEU A 72 17.28 -13.04 -2.25
N ALA A 73 16.15 -13.68 -2.05
CA ALA A 73 15.54 -14.61 -3.02
C ALA A 73 15.19 -13.90 -4.34
N ALA A 74 14.71 -12.64 -4.28
CA ALA A 74 14.39 -11.81 -5.44
C ALA A 74 15.60 -11.51 -6.35
N ARG A 75 16.83 -11.60 -5.82
CA ARG A 75 18.05 -11.47 -6.64
C ARG A 75 18.28 -12.69 -7.55
N ARG A 76 17.72 -13.85 -7.20
CA ARG A 76 17.95 -15.12 -7.91
C ARG A 76 16.70 -15.64 -8.62
N TRP A 77 15.52 -15.33 -8.10
CA TRP A 77 14.26 -15.83 -8.60
C TRP A 77 13.49 -14.73 -9.34
N ALA A 78 12.84 -15.11 -10.42
CA ALA A 78 11.92 -14.22 -11.11
C ALA A 78 10.69 -13.92 -10.22
N LEU A 79 10.13 -12.70 -10.34
CA LEU A 79 9.03 -12.21 -9.52
C LEU A 79 7.85 -13.20 -9.44
N HIS A 80 7.45 -13.78 -10.56
CA HIS A 80 6.33 -14.74 -10.59
C HIS A 80 6.61 -15.99 -9.74
N ARG A 81 7.87 -16.47 -9.65
CA ARG A 81 8.24 -17.60 -8.80
C ARG A 81 8.19 -17.26 -7.31
N LEU A 82 8.58 -16.03 -6.95
CA LEU A 82 8.45 -15.55 -5.57
C LEU A 82 6.99 -15.50 -5.13
N VAL A 83 6.14 -14.90 -5.97
CA VAL A 83 4.69 -14.83 -5.71
C VAL A 83 4.09 -16.22 -5.58
N LEU A 84 4.43 -17.15 -6.47
CA LEU A 84 3.95 -18.54 -6.41
C LEU A 84 4.45 -19.26 -5.15
N ALA A 85 5.71 -19.11 -4.79
CA ALA A 85 6.27 -19.71 -3.58
C ALA A 85 5.56 -19.18 -2.32
N GLY A 86 5.31 -17.86 -2.26
CA GLY A 86 4.55 -17.22 -1.19
C GLY A 86 3.15 -17.78 -1.05
N LEU A 87 2.36 -17.76 -2.13
CA LEU A 87 0.98 -18.24 -2.15
C LEU A 87 0.85 -19.75 -1.86
N CYS A 88 1.72 -20.57 -2.45
CA CYS A 88 1.69 -22.02 -2.16
C CYS A 88 2.09 -22.33 -0.73
N GLY A 89 3.09 -21.61 -0.19
CA GLY A 89 3.50 -21.75 1.21
C GLY A 89 2.38 -21.33 2.16
N SER A 90 1.76 -20.17 1.90
CA SER A 90 0.62 -19.67 2.65
C SER A 90 -0.54 -20.68 2.64
N ALA A 91 -0.91 -21.20 1.48
CA ALA A 91 -2.01 -22.19 1.36
C ALA A 91 -1.80 -23.43 2.25
N VAL A 92 -0.57 -23.95 2.33
CA VAL A 92 -0.26 -25.09 3.21
C VAL A 92 -0.44 -24.71 4.68
N PHE A 93 0.08 -23.55 5.08
CA PHE A 93 0.01 -23.11 6.47
C PHE A 93 -1.38 -22.65 6.86
N ASP A 94 -2.18 -22.06 5.98
CA ASP A 94 -3.58 -21.71 6.25
C ASP A 94 -4.47 -22.93 6.43
N LEU A 95 -4.22 -23.99 5.66
CA LEU A 95 -4.91 -25.28 5.87
C LEU A 95 -4.60 -25.84 7.26
N LEU A 96 -3.33 -25.83 7.65
CA LEU A 96 -2.90 -26.31 8.98
C LEU A 96 -3.39 -25.39 10.11
N LEU A 97 -3.50 -24.07 9.84
CA LEU A 97 -3.94 -23.06 10.80
C LEU A 97 -5.37 -23.34 11.31
N GLY A 98 -6.28 -23.70 10.41
CA GLY A 98 -7.63 -24.12 10.82
C GLY A 98 -7.65 -25.41 11.66
N MET A 99 -6.60 -26.22 11.59
CA MET A 99 -6.45 -27.44 12.38
C MET A 99 -5.67 -27.24 13.69
N ALA A 100 -5.22 -26.01 13.99
CA ALA A 100 -4.38 -25.71 15.16
C ALA A 100 -5.07 -26.13 16.48
N PRO A 101 -4.45 -27.01 17.29
CA PRO A 101 -5.09 -27.53 18.51
C PRO A 101 -4.98 -26.55 19.68
N SER A 102 -4.13 -25.55 19.63
CA SER A 102 -3.87 -24.60 20.70
C SER A 102 -3.50 -23.21 20.17
N TYR A 103 -3.64 -22.21 21.03
CA TYR A 103 -3.23 -20.83 20.73
C TYR A 103 -1.75 -20.72 20.30
N THR A 104 -0.86 -21.49 20.96
CA THR A 104 0.57 -21.49 20.58
C THR A 104 0.76 -22.08 19.18
N ALA A 105 0.10 -23.18 18.85
CA ALA A 105 0.15 -23.78 17.51
C ALA A 105 -0.42 -22.79 16.46
N TYR A 106 -1.55 -22.15 16.77
CA TYR A 106 -2.14 -21.12 15.93
C TYR A 106 -1.17 -19.96 15.67
N THR A 107 -0.53 -19.45 16.73
CA THR A 107 0.45 -18.36 16.62
C THR A 107 1.65 -18.76 15.75
N VAL A 108 2.21 -19.96 15.95
CA VAL A 108 3.33 -20.44 15.15
C VAL A 108 2.93 -20.57 13.67
N LEU A 109 1.80 -21.22 13.38
CA LEU A 109 1.33 -21.38 12.01
C LEU A 109 1.02 -20.05 11.35
N SER A 110 0.38 -19.11 12.05
CA SER A 110 0.15 -17.75 11.54
C SER A 110 1.43 -17.01 11.23
N THR A 111 2.49 -17.15 12.05
CA THR A 111 3.78 -16.52 11.74
C THR A 111 4.41 -17.11 10.48
N LEU A 112 4.21 -18.39 10.20
CA LEU A 112 4.66 -19.02 8.95
C LEU A 112 3.84 -18.55 7.75
N VAL A 113 2.52 -18.37 7.91
CA VAL A 113 1.68 -17.72 6.88
C VAL A 113 2.20 -16.32 6.57
N VAL A 114 2.42 -15.48 7.58
CA VAL A 114 2.94 -14.13 7.41
C VAL A 114 4.33 -14.11 6.78
N ALA A 115 5.22 -15.04 7.20
CA ALA A 115 6.56 -15.14 6.63
C ALA A 115 6.53 -15.49 5.13
N THR A 116 5.66 -16.41 4.71
CA THR A 116 5.50 -16.77 3.30
C THR A 116 4.84 -15.64 2.50
N ASN A 117 3.81 -15.01 3.05
CA ASN A 117 3.08 -13.91 2.43
C ASN A 117 3.90 -12.64 2.26
N SER A 118 4.94 -12.43 3.07
CA SER A 118 5.86 -11.29 2.93
C SER A 118 6.56 -11.25 1.55
N ALA A 119 6.60 -12.36 0.81
CA ALA A 119 7.05 -12.40 -0.58
C ALA A 119 6.21 -11.50 -1.50
N LEU A 120 4.91 -11.40 -1.25
CA LEU A 120 3.97 -10.61 -2.05
C LEU A 120 4.18 -9.10 -1.88
N LEU A 121 4.65 -8.67 -0.70
CA LEU A 121 4.97 -7.26 -0.44
C LEU A 121 6.11 -6.74 -1.33
N LEU A 122 7.04 -7.61 -1.75
CA LEU A 122 8.12 -7.25 -2.67
C LEU A 122 7.63 -7.14 -4.13
N ALA A 123 6.55 -7.83 -4.47
CA ALA A 123 5.99 -7.76 -5.81
C ALA A 123 5.37 -6.39 -6.12
N TYR A 124 4.93 -5.68 -5.10
CA TYR A 124 4.22 -4.43 -5.22
C TYR A 124 5.06 -3.24 -5.72
N PRO A 125 6.23 -2.89 -5.12
CA PRO A 125 7.10 -1.84 -5.65
C PRO A 125 7.62 -2.17 -7.05
N ALA A 126 7.98 -3.43 -7.29
CA ALA A 126 8.48 -3.88 -8.58
C ALA A 126 7.44 -3.69 -9.71
N PHE A 127 6.17 -3.94 -9.39
CA PHE A 127 5.08 -3.73 -10.32
C PHE A 127 4.84 -2.25 -10.64
N ILE A 128 4.92 -1.37 -9.62
CA ILE A 128 4.79 0.08 -9.83
C ILE A 128 5.92 0.60 -10.70
N ALA A 129 7.15 0.13 -10.47
CA ALA A 129 8.32 0.52 -11.25
C ALA A 129 8.23 0.06 -12.72
N GLU A 130 7.71 -1.14 -12.98
CA GLU A 130 7.62 -1.71 -14.34
C GLU A 130 6.46 -1.13 -15.16
N HIS A 131 5.40 -0.66 -14.49
CA HIS A 131 4.16 -0.23 -15.16
C HIS A 131 3.77 1.22 -14.84
N GLY A 132 4.61 1.96 -14.14
CA GLY A 132 4.45 3.40 -13.93
C GLY A 132 4.57 4.11 -15.28
N ASP A 133 3.46 4.69 -15.77
CA ASP A 133 3.45 5.45 -17.02
C ASP A 133 4.45 6.61 -16.93
N GLU A 134 5.55 6.55 -17.66
CA GLU A 134 6.53 7.64 -17.82
C GLU A 134 5.93 8.90 -18.51
N SER A 135 4.69 8.79 -18.98
CA SER A 135 4.09 9.78 -19.92
C SER A 135 3.15 10.78 -19.26
N ALA A 136 2.87 10.71 -17.97
CA ALA A 136 1.92 11.64 -17.36
C ALA A 136 2.65 12.74 -16.56
N ASP A 137 2.18 13.98 -16.69
CA ASP A 137 2.52 15.15 -15.86
C ASP A 137 2.88 14.74 -14.42
N GLY A 138 4.17 14.79 -14.08
CA GLY A 138 4.80 14.12 -12.93
C GLY A 138 4.06 14.16 -11.57
N GLU A 139 3.35 15.24 -11.23
CA GLU A 139 2.60 15.34 -9.96
C GLU A 139 1.17 14.76 -10.07
N ARG A 140 0.51 14.93 -11.21
CA ARG A 140 -0.85 14.39 -11.43
C ARG A 140 -0.86 12.87 -11.54
N GLY A 141 0.16 12.30 -12.18
CA GLY A 141 0.32 10.84 -12.27
C GLY A 141 0.56 10.21 -10.90
N ARG A 142 1.42 10.82 -10.06
CA ARG A 142 1.67 10.36 -8.69
C ARG A 142 0.42 10.41 -7.83
N LEU A 143 -0.33 11.50 -7.87
CA LEU A 143 -1.58 11.62 -7.12
C LEU A 143 -2.58 10.53 -7.53
N ALA A 144 -2.72 10.27 -8.84
CA ALA A 144 -3.61 9.21 -9.33
C ALA A 144 -3.16 7.82 -8.87
N GLY A 145 -1.85 7.54 -8.90
CA GLY A 145 -1.28 6.29 -8.38
C GLY A 145 -1.57 6.09 -6.90
N VAL A 146 -1.27 7.08 -6.06
CA VAL A 146 -1.56 7.03 -4.62
C VAL A 146 -3.05 6.83 -4.36
N CYS A 147 -3.94 7.58 -5.03
CA CYS A 147 -5.38 7.38 -4.88
C CYS A 147 -5.83 5.96 -5.25
N THR A 148 -5.27 5.37 -6.31
CA THR A 148 -5.60 3.99 -6.69
C THR A 148 -5.23 3.00 -5.60
N LEU A 149 -4.05 3.17 -4.99
CA LEU A 149 -3.59 2.33 -3.89
C LEU A 149 -4.48 2.44 -2.66
N VAL A 150 -4.83 3.67 -2.29
CA VAL A 150 -5.72 3.95 -1.16
C VAL A 150 -7.11 3.33 -1.41
N VAL A 151 -7.63 3.38 -2.66
CA VAL A 151 -8.88 2.70 -3.04
C VAL A 151 -8.76 1.19 -2.83
N VAL A 152 -7.71 0.55 -3.36
CA VAL A 152 -7.52 -0.90 -3.22
C VAL A 152 -7.43 -1.28 -1.74
N PHE A 153 -6.65 -0.54 -0.95
CA PHE A 153 -6.50 -0.80 0.48
C PHE A 153 -7.84 -0.71 1.23
N HIS A 154 -8.58 0.38 1.10
CA HIS A 154 -9.86 0.55 1.82
C HIS A 154 -10.94 -0.42 1.34
N LEU A 155 -10.98 -0.73 0.03
CA LEU A 155 -11.90 -1.74 -0.50
C LEU A 155 -11.56 -3.13 0.06
N SER A 156 -10.27 -3.47 0.14
CA SER A 156 -9.82 -4.72 0.75
C SER A 156 -10.23 -4.80 2.24
N VAL A 157 -10.11 -3.70 3.00
CA VAL A 157 -10.55 -3.65 4.41
C VAL A 157 -12.06 -3.92 4.53
N VAL A 158 -12.89 -3.32 3.66
CA VAL A 158 -14.34 -3.55 3.68
C VAL A 158 -14.67 -5.02 3.39
N VAL A 159 -14.10 -5.56 2.31
CA VAL A 159 -14.35 -6.95 1.91
C VAL A 159 -13.80 -7.93 2.94
N SER A 160 -12.58 -7.69 3.45
CA SER A 160 -11.96 -8.57 4.46
C SER A 160 -12.76 -8.63 5.75
N THR A 161 -13.29 -7.50 6.21
CA THR A 161 -14.09 -7.48 7.44
C THR A 161 -15.39 -8.26 7.27
N LEU A 162 -16.05 -8.15 6.09
CA LEU A 162 -17.25 -8.95 5.79
C LEU A 162 -16.93 -10.44 5.73
N VAL A 163 -15.82 -10.83 5.12
CA VAL A 163 -15.35 -12.22 5.08
C VAL A 163 -15.05 -12.72 6.49
N GLY A 164 -14.34 -11.95 7.32
CA GLY A 164 -14.02 -12.31 8.70
C GLY A 164 -15.25 -12.48 9.57
N ALA A 165 -16.22 -11.56 9.46
CA ALA A 165 -17.50 -11.70 10.14
C ALA A 165 -18.26 -12.97 9.69
N GLY A 166 -18.19 -13.30 8.39
CA GLY A 166 -18.76 -14.53 7.87
C GLY A 166 -18.07 -15.79 8.44
N VAL A 167 -16.74 -15.79 8.55
CA VAL A 167 -16.00 -16.89 9.18
C VAL A 167 -16.37 -17.05 10.64
N LEU A 168 -16.47 -15.94 11.38
CA LEU A 168 -16.85 -15.99 12.80
C LEU A 168 -18.30 -16.46 13.00
N ALA A 169 -19.18 -16.21 12.05
CA ALA A 169 -20.57 -16.66 12.09
C ALA A 169 -20.75 -18.17 11.82
N LEU A 170 -19.73 -18.87 11.33
CA LEU A 170 -19.79 -20.31 11.11
C LEU A 170 -19.94 -21.06 12.43
N PRO A 171 -20.62 -22.22 12.45
CA PRO A 171 -20.69 -23.11 13.63
C PRO A 171 -19.31 -23.46 14.15
N ASP A 172 -18.36 -23.75 13.27
CA ASP A 172 -16.95 -23.92 13.58
C ASP A 172 -16.10 -22.98 12.68
N PRO A 173 -15.48 -21.93 13.24
CA PRO A 173 -14.66 -21.00 12.51
C PRO A 173 -13.42 -21.63 11.83
N ARG A 174 -12.99 -22.83 12.32
CA ARG A 174 -11.82 -23.55 11.80
C ARG A 174 -11.94 -23.86 10.32
N PHE A 175 -13.15 -24.21 9.84
CA PHE A 175 -13.40 -24.44 8.42
C PHE A 175 -13.23 -23.17 7.59
N GLY A 176 -13.69 -22.03 8.10
CA GLY A 176 -13.51 -20.75 7.44
C GLY A 176 -12.04 -20.32 7.35
N ILE A 177 -11.26 -20.58 8.42
CA ILE A 177 -9.81 -20.34 8.43
C ILE A 177 -9.11 -21.21 7.39
N SER A 178 -9.37 -22.51 7.36
CA SER A 178 -8.79 -23.42 6.35
C SER A 178 -9.22 -23.07 4.91
N ALA A 179 -10.37 -22.43 4.74
CA ALA A 179 -10.85 -22.03 3.41
C ALA A 179 -9.97 -20.94 2.75
N PHE A 180 -9.21 -20.17 3.51
CA PHE A 180 -8.23 -19.21 2.94
C PHE A 180 -7.16 -19.92 2.10
N ALA A 181 -6.80 -21.17 2.44
CA ALA A 181 -5.92 -21.99 1.62
C ALA A 181 -6.44 -22.18 0.19
N VAL A 182 -7.75 -22.31 0.01
CA VAL A 182 -8.36 -22.42 -1.32
C VAL A 182 -8.21 -21.10 -2.10
N VAL A 183 -8.37 -19.97 -1.43
CA VAL A 183 -8.17 -18.63 -2.05
C VAL A 183 -6.73 -18.51 -2.53
N ASP A 184 -5.75 -18.82 -1.71
CA ASP A 184 -4.34 -18.76 -2.07
C ASP A 184 -3.99 -19.71 -3.21
N LEU A 185 -4.52 -20.93 -3.24
CA LEU A 185 -4.33 -21.87 -4.35
C LEU A 185 -4.95 -21.36 -5.66
N VAL A 186 -6.14 -20.76 -5.60
CA VAL A 186 -6.77 -20.13 -6.77
C VAL A 186 -5.92 -18.98 -7.29
N LEU A 187 -5.41 -18.13 -6.38
CA LEU A 187 -4.52 -17.02 -6.73
C LEU A 187 -3.20 -17.53 -7.32
N ALA A 188 -2.62 -18.58 -6.76
CA ALA A 188 -1.42 -19.22 -7.27
C ALA A 188 -1.64 -19.79 -8.70
N ALA A 189 -2.72 -20.51 -8.89
CA ALA A 189 -3.10 -21.05 -10.21
C ALA A 189 -3.33 -19.93 -11.25
N TRP A 190 -3.97 -18.85 -10.85
CA TRP A 190 -4.19 -17.69 -11.71
C TRP A 190 -2.89 -16.98 -12.06
N THR A 191 -2.04 -16.72 -11.07
CA THR A 191 -0.70 -16.15 -11.24
C THR A 191 0.14 -17.00 -12.20
N TYR A 192 0.15 -18.32 -12.00
CA TYR A 192 0.87 -19.26 -12.87
C TYR A 192 0.38 -19.22 -14.32
N ARG A 193 -0.93 -19.20 -14.54
CA ARG A 193 -1.52 -19.15 -15.90
C ARG A 193 -1.15 -17.89 -16.66
N ILE A 194 -1.03 -16.75 -15.99
CA ILE A 194 -0.85 -15.46 -16.64
C ILE A 194 0.61 -15.02 -16.69
N LEU A 195 1.34 -15.19 -15.58
CA LEU A 195 2.74 -14.75 -15.48
C LEU A 195 3.74 -15.89 -15.71
N GLY A 196 3.38 -17.13 -15.40
CA GLY A 196 4.30 -18.29 -15.51
C GLY A 196 4.67 -18.69 -16.95
N ARG A 197 3.92 -18.21 -17.95
CA ARG A 197 4.19 -18.48 -19.38
C ARG A 197 5.11 -17.46 -20.04
N ARG A 198 5.56 -16.44 -19.32
CA ARG A 198 6.45 -15.41 -19.86
C ARG A 198 7.85 -15.59 -19.32
N PRO A 199 8.90 -15.56 -20.15
CA PRO A 199 10.27 -15.46 -19.68
C PRO A 199 10.45 -14.05 -19.07
N THR A 200 10.28 -13.92 -17.78
CA THR A 200 10.55 -12.68 -17.05
C THR A 200 12.01 -12.68 -16.60
N ALA A 201 12.75 -11.64 -16.96
CA ALA A 201 14.09 -11.42 -16.47
C ALA A 201 14.08 -11.27 -14.93
N PRO A 202 15.16 -11.63 -14.21
CA PRO A 202 15.31 -11.33 -12.79
C PRO A 202 15.11 -9.84 -12.52
N LEU A 203 14.52 -9.47 -11.37
CA LEU A 203 14.23 -8.08 -10.97
C LEU A 203 15.46 -7.15 -10.99
N HIS A 204 16.65 -7.73 -10.83
CA HIS A 204 17.92 -7.05 -11.03
C HIS A 204 18.78 -7.94 -11.95
N PRO A 205 18.95 -7.58 -13.23
CA PRO A 205 20.03 -8.18 -13.98
C PRO A 205 21.31 -7.95 -13.17
N PRO A 206 22.18 -8.97 -13.04
CA PRO A 206 23.49 -8.74 -12.45
C PRO A 206 24.08 -7.53 -13.15
N VAL A 207 24.42 -6.48 -12.39
CA VAL A 207 25.14 -5.32 -12.92
C VAL A 207 26.40 -5.90 -13.52
N ALA A 208 26.40 -6.10 -14.82
CA ALA A 208 27.61 -6.38 -15.57
C ALA A 208 28.46 -5.14 -15.35
N VAL A 209 29.43 -5.26 -14.44
CA VAL A 209 30.49 -4.28 -14.33
C VAL A 209 31.11 -4.27 -15.73
N PRO A 210 31.04 -3.19 -16.49
CA PRO A 210 31.69 -3.12 -17.77
C PRO A 210 33.21 -3.16 -17.46
N VAL A 211 33.80 -4.34 -17.60
CA VAL A 211 35.25 -4.45 -17.79
C VAL A 211 35.46 -3.99 -19.23
N GLY A 212 35.63 -2.72 -19.42
CA GLY A 212 35.84 -2.07 -20.69
C GLY A 212 36.86 -0.95 -20.47
N ASP A 213 38.11 -1.23 -20.87
CA ASP A 213 39.13 -0.23 -21.16
C ASP A 213 38.57 0.71 -22.25
N GLY A 214 38.05 1.79 -21.83
CA GLY A 214 37.57 2.86 -22.71
C GLY A 214 37.49 4.16 -21.91
N ALA A 215 38.43 5.06 -22.21
CA ALA A 215 38.53 6.38 -21.64
C ALA A 215 37.15 7.07 -21.61
N ALA A 216 36.51 7.08 -20.45
CA ALA A 216 35.26 7.85 -20.25
C ALA A 216 35.57 9.33 -20.50
N PRO A 217 34.76 10.05 -21.29
CA PRO A 217 34.88 11.50 -21.40
C PRO A 217 34.79 12.09 -20.01
N ARG A 218 35.82 12.81 -19.58
CA ARG A 218 35.86 13.57 -18.33
C ARG A 218 34.72 14.57 -18.36
N THR A 219 33.55 14.18 -17.85
CA THR A 219 32.50 15.14 -17.51
C THR A 219 33.05 16.08 -16.45
N ALA A 220 33.08 17.39 -16.77
CA ALA A 220 33.48 18.41 -15.83
C ALA A 220 32.77 18.20 -14.48
N PRO A 221 33.46 18.40 -13.35
CA PRO A 221 32.86 18.19 -12.03
C PRO A 221 31.70 19.16 -11.88
N VAL A 222 30.47 18.61 -11.92
CA VAL A 222 29.27 19.37 -11.54
C VAL A 222 29.49 19.85 -10.10
N PRO A 223 29.41 21.13 -9.81
CA PRO A 223 29.66 21.65 -8.46
C PRO A 223 28.68 20.98 -7.51
N LYS A 224 29.18 20.10 -6.65
CA LYS A 224 28.40 19.47 -5.56
C LYS A 224 27.97 20.59 -4.62
N ARG A 225 26.78 21.15 -4.85
CA ARG A 225 26.14 22.07 -3.92
C ARG A 225 26.11 21.35 -2.56
N ARG A 226 26.83 21.84 -1.58
CA ARG A 226 26.84 21.31 -0.21
C ARG A 226 25.41 21.44 0.33
N THR A 227 24.56 20.45 0.05
CA THR A 227 23.30 20.31 0.77
C THR A 227 23.65 20.12 2.23
N ASN A 228 23.12 20.96 3.09
CA ASN A 228 23.33 20.84 4.53
C ASN A 228 22.76 19.50 4.98
N ARG A 229 23.64 18.49 5.09
CA ARG A 229 23.27 17.10 5.42
C ARG A 229 22.41 17.02 6.68
N ARG A 230 22.68 17.91 7.67
CA ARG A 230 21.87 17.98 8.88
C ARG A 230 20.45 18.43 8.61
N ALA A 231 20.25 19.47 7.80
CA ALA A 231 18.92 19.96 7.44
C ALA A 231 18.13 18.91 6.66
N TRP A 232 18.79 18.17 5.77
CA TRP A 232 18.15 17.09 5.01
C TRP A 232 17.77 15.91 5.91
N CYS A 233 18.66 15.42 6.79
CA CYS A 233 18.34 14.36 7.75
C CYS A 233 17.21 14.78 8.70
N THR A 234 17.18 16.03 9.16
CA THR A 234 16.10 16.55 10.01
C THR A 234 14.76 16.54 9.25
N ALA A 235 14.75 16.91 7.98
CA ALA A 235 13.54 16.88 7.17
C ALA A 235 13.02 15.45 6.98
N LEU A 236 13.88 14.47 6.72
CA LEU A 236 13.51 13.06 6.61
C LEU A 236 13.00 12.50 7.93
N ALA A 237 13.68 12.79 9.05
CA ALA A 237 13.24 12.35 10.37
C ALA A 237 11.85 12.90 10.71
N PHE A 238 11.58 14.14 10.32
CA PHE A 238 10.29 14.78 10.55
C PHE A 238 9.17 14.14 9.70
N VAL A 239 9.46 13.80 8.45
CA VAL A 239 8.54 13.08 7.57
C VAL A 239 8.24 11.68 8.13
N ALA A 240 9.30 10.95 8.52
CA ALA A 240 9.16 9.64 9.13
C ALA A 240 8.32 9.69 10.41
N LEU A 241 8.55 10.68 11.28
CA LEU A 241 7.82 10.82 12.56
C LEU A 241 6.32 11.05 12.33
N ILE A 242 5.93 11.89 11.38
CA ILE A 242 4.50 12.09 11.06
C ILE A 242 3.90 10.83 10.45
N GLY A 243 4.64 10.14 9.55
CA GLY A 243 4.20 8.87 9.01
C GLY A 243 3.98 7.82 10.10
N VAL A 244 4.96 7.65 11.01
CA VAL A 244 4.85 6.75 12.17
C VAL A 244 3.64 7.11 13.04
N ALA A 245 3.46 8.38 13.36
CA ALA A 245 2.34 8.82 14.20
C ALA A 245 0.98 8.53 13.54
N PHE A 246 0.87 8.76 12.23
CA PHE A 246 -0.34 8.44 11.46
C PHE A 246 -0.61 6.94 11.46
N ASP A 247 0.38 6.13 11.06
CA ASP A 247 0.24 4.68 10.96
C ASP A 247 0.01 4.04 12.33
N PHE A 248 0.68 4.51 13.36
CA PHE A 248 0.47 4.07 14.74
C PHE A 248 -0.97 4.35 15.19
N SER A 249 -1.48 5.57 14.98
CA SER A 249 -2.85 5.93 15.39
C SER A 249 -3.91 5.08 14.68
N VAL A 250 -3.70 4.77 13.39
CA VAL A 250 -4.57 3.86 12.64
C VAL A 250 -4.55 2.44 13.23
N ASN A 251 -3.38 1.95 13.60
CA ASN A 251 -3.20 0.55 14.01
C ASN A 251 -3.47 0.29 15.48
N VAL A 252 -3.31 1.28 16.37
CA VAL A 252 -3.66 1.12 17.79
C VAL A 252 -5.17 1.12 18.01
N SER A 253 -5.95 1.81 17.16
CA SER A 253 -7.40 1.93 17.28
C SER A 253 -8.19 0.74 16.72
N ARG A 254 -7.53 -0.23 16.06
CA ARG A 254 -8.22 -1.30 15.32
C ARG A 254 -8.50 -2.57 16.10
N PRO A 255 -7.56 -3.18 16.85
CA PRO A 255 -7.67 -4.58 17.31
C PRO A 255 -8.87 -4.86 18.20
N PHE A 256 -9.31 -3.88 18.99
CA PHE A 256 -10.35 -4.06 20.00
C PHE A 256 -11.62 -3.25 19.72
N LEU A 257 -11.75 -2.64 18.55
CA LEU A 257 -12.91 -1.82 18.21
C LEU A 257 -14.20 -2.63 18.14
N THR A 258 -14.15 -3.86 17.65
CA THR A 258 -15.30 -4.76 17.61
C THR A 258 -15.77 -5.10 19.00
N ALA A 259 -14.86 -5.42 19.93
CA ALA A 259 -15.19 -5.65 21.33
C ALA A 259 -15.79 -4.39 21.98
N PHE A 260 -15.23 -3.20 21.75
CA PHE A 260 -15.80 -1.94 22.25
C PHE A 260 -17.20 -1.67 21.71
N SER A 261 -17.44 -1.93 20.42
CA SER A 261 -18.77 -1.73 19.83
C SER A 261 -19.80 -2.75 20.35
N GLU A 262 -19.38 -3.97 20.68
CA GLU A 262 -20.22 -5.01 21.29
C GLU A 262 -20.58 -4.62 22.72
N ASP A 263 -19.66 -4.06 23.48
CA ASP A 263 -19.91 -3.52 24.84
C ASP A 263 -20.98 -2.40 24.81
N LEU A 264 -21.02 -1.59 23.76
CA LEU A 264 -22.08 -0.59 23.51
C LEU A 264 -23.41 -1.21 23.01
N GLY A 265 -23.49 -2.55 22.94
CA GLY A 265 -24.72 -3.27 22.57
C GLY A 265 -24.86 -3.53 21.06
N SER A 266 -23.80 -3.40 20.26
CA SER A 266 -23.87 -3.84 18.85
C SER A 266 -23.79 -5.37 18.78
N GLY A 267 -24.56 -5.98 17.86
CA GLY A 267 -24.32 -7.36 17.49
C GLY A 267 -23.09 -7.49 16.58
N SER A 268 -22.63 -8.73 16.31
CA SER A 268 -21.43 -9.03 15.51
C SER A 268 -21.43 -8.39 14.12
N VAL A 269 -22.58 -8.30 13.45
CA VAL A 269 -22.72 -7.60 12.16
C VAL A 269 -22.55 -6.09 12.34
N GLY A 270 -23.15 -5.51 13.39
CA GLY A 270 -23.01 -4.08 13.72
C GLY A 270 -21.55 -3.73 14.01
N SER A 271 -20.86 -4.56 14.77
CA SER A 271 -19.41 -4.39 15.07
C SER A 271 -18.57 -4.42 13.81
N ALA A 272 -18.82 -5.34 12.90
CA ALA A 272 -18.17 -5.39 11.59
C ALA A 272 -18.41 -4.11 10.78
N VAL A 273 -19.67 -3.62 10.73
CA VAL A 273 -20.02 -2.37 10.04
C VAL A 273 -19.25 -1.19 10.64
N LEU A 274 -19.26 -1.03 11.95
CA LEU A 274 -18.53 0.04 12.64
C LEU A 274 -17.02 -0.04 12.44
N PHE A 275 -16.48 -1.24 12.28
CA PHE A 275 -15.05 -1.43 11.98
C PHE A 275 -14.67 -0.91 10.60
N PHE A 276 -15.40 -1.28 9.54
CA PHE A 276 -15.05 -0.86 8.18
C PHE A 276 -15.64 0.50 7.77
N LEU A 277 -16.53 1.09 8.56
CA LEU A 277 -17.17 2.37 8.28
C LEU A 277 -16.21 3.50 7.94
N PRO A 278 -15.05 3.67 8.64
CA PRO A 278 -14.04 4.65 8.23
C PRO A 278 -13.47 4.40 6.84
N SER A 279 -13.35 3.14 6.42
CA SER A 279 -12.87 2.80 5.07
C SER A 279 -13.88 3.20 4.00
N LEU A 280 -15.20 3.01 4.26
CA LEU A 280 -16.25 3.51 3.36
C LEU A 280 -16.24 5.03 3.27
N SER A 281 -16.11 5.71 4.40
CA SER A 281 -16.04 7.17 4.46
C SER A 281 -14.78 7.70 3.74
N ALA A 282 -13.64 7.01 3.89
CA ALA A 282 -12.40 7.30 3.16
C ALA A 282 -12.61 7.16 1.65
N LEU A 283 -13.22 6.06 1.19
CA LEU A 283 -13.55 5.85 -0.24
C LEU A 283 -14.48 6.95 -0.78
N ALA A 284 -15.48 7.36 0.00
CA ALA A 284 -16.42 8.40 -0.40
C ALA A 284 -15.75 9.78 -0.58
N VAL A 285 -14.69 10.07 0.19
CA VAL A 285 -14.00 11.36 0.12
C VAL A 285 -12.88 11.41 -0.93
N LEU A 286 -12.37 10.26 -1.39
CA LEU A 286 -11.26 10.20 -2.36
C LEU A 286 -11.51 10.98 -3.67
N PRO A 287 -12.70 11.00 -4.29
CA PRO A 287 -12.96 11.82 -5.47
C PRO A 287 -12.74 13.32 -5.24
N LEU A 288 -12.87 13.77 -3.99
CA LEU A 288 -12.68 15.17 -3.60
C LEU A 288 -11.22 15.54 -3.33
N VAL A 289 -10.32 14.56 -3.21
CA VAL A 289 -8.89 14.77 -2.87
C VAL A 289 -8.23 15.79 -3.82
N ARG A 290 -8.50 15.70 -5.14
CA ARG A 290 -7.94 16.65 -6.11
C ARG A 290 -8.37 18.08 -5.83
N ARG A 291 -9.65 18.30 -5.51
CA ARG A 291 -10.20 19.63 -5.17
C ARG A 291 -9.63 20.11 -3.83
N CYS A 292 -9.57 19.23 -2.84
CA CYS A 292 -8.98 19.54 -1.53
C CYS A 292 -7.49 19.90 -1.68
N HIS A 293 -6.73 19.12 -2.45
CA HIS A 293 -5.33 19.38 -2.69
C HIS A 293 -5.10 20.71 -3.40
N ALA A 294 -5.88 21.03 -4.43
CA ALA A 294 -5.81 22.31 -5.14
C ALA A 294 -6.16 23.51 -4.25
N ARG A 295 -7.11 23.35 -3.31
CA ARG A 295 -7.56 24.45 -2.44
C ARG A 295 -6.68 24.65 -1.21
N PHE A 296 -6.25 23.56 -0.57
CA PHE A 296 -5.52 23.61 0.72
C PHE A 296 -4.01 23.48 0.56
N GLY A 297 -3.53 22.93 -0.58
CA GLY A 297 -2.09 22.71 -0.82
C GLY A 297 -1.41 21.98 0.36
N ASP A 298 -0.36 22.60 0.90
CA ASP A 298 0.41 22.04 2.04
C ASP A 298 -0.38 21.99 3.35
N ARG A 299 -1.50 22.72 3.47
CA ARG A 299 -2.38 22.69 4.65
C ARG A 299 -3.31 21.48 4.66
N LEU A 300 -3.40 20.72 3.55
CA LEU A 300 -4.25 19.53 3.49
C LEU A 300 -3.84 18.49 4.53
N LEU A 301 -2.54 18.26 4.71
CA LEU A 301 -2.04 17.27 5.68
C LEU A 301 -2.47 17.59 7.12
N PRO A 302 -2.13 18.77 7.70
CA PRO A 302 -2.56 19.07 9.07
C PRO A 302 -4.08 19.14 9.22
N ALA A 303 -4.82 19.60 8.19
CA ALA A 303 -6.29 19.64 8.23
C ALA A 303 -6.89 18.22 8.26
N ALA A 304 -6.40 17.31 7.41
CA ALA A 304 -6.87 15.92 7.37
C ALA A 304 -6.57 15.19 8.68
N LEU A 305 -5.35 15.37 9.22
CA LEU A 305 -4.99 14.81 10.52
C LEU A 305 -5.86 15.37 11.66
N ALA A 306 -6.19 16.67 11.65
CA ALA A 306 -7.06 17.27 12.64
C ALA A 306 -8.50 16.70 12.59
N VAL A 307 -9.06 16.54 11.38
CA VAL A 307 -10.38 15.91 11.20
C VAL A 307 -10.36 14.47 11.71
N GLY A 308 -9.31 13.71 11.42
CA GLY A 308 -9.15 12.34 11.93
C GLY A 308 -9.02 12.30 13.45
N ALA A 309 -8.22 13.18 14.06
CA ALA A 309 -8.08 13.27 15.51
C ALA A 309 -9.41 13.60 16.19
N LEU A 310 -10.19 14.55 15.64
CA LEU A 310 -11.53 14.87 16.13
C LEU A 310 -12.49 13.68 16.05
N GLY A 311 -12.45 12.92 14.95
CA GLY A 311 -13.25 11.70 14.80
C GLY A 311 -12.87 10.62 15.82
N LEU A 312 -11.58 10.49 16.15
CA LEU A 312 -11.11 9.57 17.20
C LEU A 312 -11.51 10.02 18.60
N VAL A 313 -11.40 11.33 18.92
CA VAL A 313 -11.88 11.88 20.18
C VAL A 313 -13.38 11.65 20.33
N TRP A 314 -14.16 11.92 19.27
CA TRP A 314 -15.60 11.67 19.29
C TRP A 314 -15.91 10.19 19.52
N SER A 315 -15.18 9.29 18.83
CA SER A 315 -15.35 7.84 19.00
C SER A 315 -14.99 7.37 20.41
N PHE A 316 -13.96 7.98 21.03
CA PHE A 316 -13.59 7.70 22.43
C PHE A 316 -14.67 8.13 23.43
N LEU A 317 -15.30 9.28 23.18
CA LEU A 317 -16.33 9.84 24.08
C LEU A 317 -17.73 9.27 23.77
N ALA A 318 -17.84 8.32 22.82
CA ALA A 318 -19.13 7.77 22.43
C ALA A 318 -19.65 6.81 23.52
N ASP A 319 -20.83 7.10 24.02
CA ASP A 319 -21.62 6.31 24.99
C ASP A 319 -22.78 5.52 24.32
N SER A 320 -22.89 5.64 22.99
CA SER A 320 -23.98 5.04 22.22
C SER A 320 -23.53 4.70 20.79
N LEU A 321 -24.19 3.73 20.17
CA LEU A 321 -23.89 3.31 18.79
C LEU A 321 -24.04 4.45 17.77
N PRO A 322 -25.06 5.34 17.83
CA PRO A 322 -25.13 6.48 16.91
C PRO A 322 -23.97 7.46 17.08
N ALA A 323 -23.55 7.73 18.33
CA ALA A 323 -22.42 8.60 18.60
C ALA A 323 -21.11 7.99 18.07
N LEU A 324 -20.89 6.70 18.30
CA LEU A 324 -19.75 5.98 17.75
C LEU A 324 -19.76 6.01 16.21
N THR A 325 -20.92 5.78 15.60
CA THR A 325 -21.08 5.84 14.13
C THR A 325 -20.66 7.20 13.58
N ALA A 326 -21.11 8.30 14.18
CA ALA A 326 -20.76 9.66 13.77
C ALA A 326 -19.23 9.90 13.89
N GLY A 327 -18.63 9.50 15.01
CA GLY A 327 -17.18 9.58 15.21
C GLY A 327 -16.39 8.78 14.17
N ARG A 328 -16.84 7.56 13.86
CA ARG A 328 -16.22 6.69 12.84
C ARG A 328 -16.32 7.26 11.43
N LEU A 329 -17.45 7.85 11.06
CA LEU A 329 -17.60 8.54 9.77
C LEU A 329 -16.63 9.73 9.65
N LEU A 330 -16.58 10.58 10.68
CA LEU A 330 -15.69 11.73 10.72
C LEU A 330 -14.22 11.30 10.66
N TYR A 331 -13.86 10.27 11.45
CA TYR A 331 -12.52 9.68 11.40
C TYR A 331 -12.17 9.20 10.00
N GLY A 332 -13.09 8.54 9.30
CA GLY A 332 -12.88 8.04 7.94
C GLY A 332 -12.60 9.12 6.90
N VAL A 333 -13.24 10.29 7.02
CA VAL A 333 -12.90 11.46 6.18
C VAL A 333 -11.46 11.87 6.41
N GLY A 334 -11.04 12.01 7.67
CA GLY A 334 -9.67 12.34 8.04
C GLY A 334 -8.66 11.26 7.61
N LEU A 335 -9.04 9.99 7.71
CA LEU A 335 -8.23 8.84 7.31
C LEU A 335 -7.94 8.85 5.80
N GLY A 336 -8.98 8.98 4.96
CA GLY A 336 -8.82 8.96 3.50
C GLY A 336 -8.00 10.14 2.96
N LEU A 337 -8.30 11.36 3.41
CA LEU A 337 -7.51 12.54 3.03
C LEU A 337 -6.10 12.50 3.61
N GLY A 338 -5.96 12.05 4.86
CA GLY A 338 -4.70 11.97 5.59
C GLY A 338 -3.74 10.98 4.95
N GLN A 339 -4.21 9.79 4.60
CA GLN A 339 -3.39 8.76 3.96
C GLN A 339 -2.81 9.26 2.64
N VAL A 340 -3.64 9.87 1.77
CA VAL A 340 -3.13 10.44 0.51
C VAL A 340 -2.15 11.59 0.77
N ALA A 341 -2.45 12.46 1.74
CA ALA A 341 -1.59 13.59 2.05
C ALA A 341 -0.23 13.16 2.64
N VAL A 342 -0.20 12.15 3.51
CA VAL A 342 1.03 11.58 4.09
C VAL A 342 1.89 10.96 2.99
N GLU A 343 1.32 10.13 2.13
CA GLU A 343 2.06 9.48 1.04
C GLU A 343 2.64 10.50 0.05
N LEU A 344 1.84 11.49 -0.37
CA LEU A 344 2.34 12.58 -1.22
C LEU A 344 3.49 13.34 -0.55
N TRP A 345 3.39 13.52 0.76
CA TRP A 345 4.41 14.24 1.49
C TRP A 345 5.71 13.44 1.64
N VAL A 346 5.61 12.14 1.90
CA VAL A 346 6.74 11.19 1.87
C VAL A 346 7.40 11.23 0.49
N PHE A 347 6.64 11.07 -0.58
CA PHE A 347 7.19 11.09 -1.94
C PHE A 347 7.84 12.41 -2.34
N ARG A 348 7.32 13.54 -1.87
CA ARG A 348 7.96 14.85 -2.12
C ARG A 348 9.30 14.99 -1.39
N ALA A 349 9.44 14.37 -0.22
CA ALA A 349 10.65 14.48 0.59
C ALA A 349 11.74 13.47 0.18
N THR A 350 11.35 12.26 -0.23
CA THR A 350 12.25 11.13 -0.47
C THR A 350 12.40 10.77 -1.96
N GLY A 351 11.46 11.18 -2.79
CA GLY A 351 11.23 10.56 -4.09
C GLY A 351 10.37 9.30 -3.96
N THR A 352 10.10 8.64 -5.08
CA THR A 352 9.31 7.39 -5.13
C THR A 352 10.17 6.14 -4.92
N GLU A 353 11.49 6.29 -4.97
CA GLU A 353 12.46 5.20 -4.93
C GLU A 353 13.75 5.64 -4.24
N GLY A 354 14.53 4.67 -3.81
CA GLY A 354 15.89 4.90 -3.31
C GLY A 354 16.04 4.84 -1.80
N PRO A 355 17.28 5.03 -1.28
CA PRO A 355 17.63 4.78 0.11
C PRO A 355 16.85 5.63 1.12
N ALA A 356 16.49 6.87 0.74
CA ALA A 356 15.74 7.79 1.60
C ALA A 356 14.31 7.31 1.81
N TYR A 357 13.65 6.86 0.74
CA TYR A 357 12.31 6.28 0.79
C TYR A 357 12.31 5.01 1.65
N THR A 358 13.23 4.08 1.36
CA THR A 358 13.37 2.83 2.12
C THR A 358 13.62 3.10 3.60
N ALA A 359 14.46 4.08 3.96
CA ALA A 359 14.74 4.42 5.35
C ALA A 359 13.47 4.94 6.06
N VAL A 360 12.69 5.82 5.43
CA VAL A 360 11.43 6.34 5.99
C VAL A 360 10.44 5.21 6.19
N GLU A 361 10.24 4.34 5.18
CA GLU A 361 9.32 3.21 5.27
C GLU A 361 9.75 2.19 6.33
N THR A 362 11.05 1.93 6.47
CA THR A 362 11.58 1.05 7.54
C THR A 362 11.25 1.61 8.92
N VAL A 363 11.42 2.92 9.13
CA VAL A 363 11.08 3.58 10.40
C VAL A 363 9.57 3.54 10.66
N ARG A 364 8.73 3.76 9.64
CA ARG A 364 7.26 3.65 9.73
C ARG A 364 6.86 2.24 10.17
N ASN A 365 7.37 1.23 9.48
CA ASN A 365 7.07 -0.18 9.81
C ASN A 365 7.57 -0.58 11.21
N ALA A 366 8.76 -0.12 11.63
CA ALA A 366 9.25 -0.36 12.98
C ALA A 366 8.36 0.30 14.05
N GLY A 367 7.85 1.53 13.78
CA GLY A 367 6.91 2.22 14.66
C GLY A 367 5.59 1.47 14.86
N LEU A 368 5.16 0.72 13.86
CA LEU A 368 3.95 -0.10 13.93
C LEU A 368 4.04 -1.28 14.89
N LEU A 369 5.25 -1.72 15.26
CA LEU A 369 5.42 -2.84 16.21
C LEU A 369 4.87 -2.52 17.60
N LEU A 370 4.85 -1.25 18.00
CA LEU A 370 4.35 -0.85 19.31
C LEU A 370 2.82 -0.76 19.37
N ALA A 371 2.14 -0.57 18.26
CA ALA A 371 0.70 -0.32 18.24
C ALA A 371 -0.15 -1.46 18.86
N PRO A 372 0.05 -2.75 18.54
CA PRO A 372 -0.75 -3.82 19.14
C PRO A 372 -0.51 -3.98 20.65
N LEU A 373 0.73 -3.81 21.10
CA LEU A 373 1.06 -3.87 22.53
C LEU A 373 0.45 -2.70 23.31
N ALA A 374 0.53 -1.49 22.74
CA ALA A 374 -0.10 -0.31 23.34
C ALA A 374 -1.63 -0.46 23.40
N ALA A 375 -2.26 -1.01 22.33
CA ALA A 375 -3.68 -1.28 22.33
C ALA A 375 -4.08 -2.30 23.40
N ALA A 376 -3.36 -3.43 23.48
CA ALA A 376 -3.63 -4.47 24.47
C ALA A 376 -3.45 -3.99 25.90
N ALA A 377 -2.40 -3.21 26.17
CA ALA A 377 -2.17 -2.61 27.50
C ALA A 377 -3.27 -1.58 27.85
N ALA A 378 -3.74 -0.80 26.88
CA ALA A 378 -4.78 0.19 27.12
C ALA A 378 -6.14 -0.46 27.45
N VAL A 379 -6.51 -1.50 26.73
CA VAL A 379 -7.81 -2.19 26.86
C VAL A 379 -7.97 -2.86 28.24
N THR A 380 -6.90 -3.23 28.92
CA THR A 380 -6.99 -3.74 30.31
C THR A 380 -7.55 -2.71 31.29
N HIS A 381 -7.54 -1.43 30.93
CA HIS A 381 -8.11 -0.35 31.75
C HIS A 381 -9.49 0.09 31.22
N ASP A 382 -9.63 0.27 29.91
CA ASP A 382 -10.86 0.69 29.24
C ASP A 382 -10.82 0.31 27.75
N LEU A 383 -11.91 -0.26 27.25
CA LEU A 383 -12.05 -0.68 25.85
C LEU A 383 -11.95 0.49 24.85
N ALA A 384 -12.33 1.69 25.27
CA ALA A 384 -12.24 2.90 24.43
C ALA A 384 -10.83 3.55 24.48
N LEU A 385 -9.98 3.24 25.46
CA LEU A 385 -8.70 3.91 25.68
C LEU A 385 -7.74 3.85 24.45
N PRO A 386 -7.70 2.77 23.64
CA PRO A 386 -6.93 2.78 22.40
C PRO A 386 -7.32 3.90 21.43
N LEU A 387 -8.59 4.32 21.41
CA LEU A 387 -9.07 5.45 20.59
C LEU A 387 -8.52 6.78 21.11
N ALA A 388 -8.45 6.94 22.42
CA ALA A 388 -7.87 8.14 23.06
C ALA A 388 -6.36 8.25 22.76
N ILE A 389 -5.62 7.14 22.86
CA ILE A 389 -4.19 7.08 22.51
C ILE A 389 -4.00 7.45 21.02
N ALA A 390 -4.81 6.86 20.13
CA ALA A 390 -4.78 7.17 18.71
C ALA A 390 -5.02 8.65 18.45
N ALA A 391 -6.03 9.25 19.12
CA ALA A 391 -6.36 10.67 19.02
C ALA A 391 -5.21 11.56 19.48
N ALA A 392 -4.61 11.25 20.63
CA ALA A 392 -3.50 12.02 21.19
C ALA A 392 -2.27 11.99 20.27
N VAL A 393 -1.90 10.83 19.73
CA VAL A 393 -0.78 10.67 18.81
C VAL A 393 -1.04 11.41 17.51
N GLN A 394 -2.25 11.30 16.95
CA GLN A 394 -2.63 11.99 15.74
C GLN A 394 -2.69 13.50 15.91
N PHE A 395 -3.15 13.99 17.09
CA PHE A 395 -3.11 15.40 17.43
C PHE A 395 -1.66 15.91 17.57
N GLY A 396 -0.76 15.12 18.15
CA GLY A 396 0.68 15.40 18.15
C GLY A 396 1.24 15.55 16.73
N ALA A 397 0.81 14.70 15.80
CA ALA A 397 1.18 14.81 14.38
C ALA A 397 0.63 16.10 13.73
N VAL A 398 -0.58 16.57 14.10
CA VAL A 398 -1.11 17.87 13.66
C VAL A 398 -0.18 19.01 14.11
N LEU A 399 0.18 19.04 15.40
CA LEU A 399 1.07 20.06 15.94
C LEU A 399 2.44 20.06 15.25
N LEU A 400 2.97 18.89 14.98
CA LEU A 400 4.19 18.73 14.20
C LEU A 400 4.02 19.28 12.77
N ALA A 401 2.94 18.93 12.08
CA ALA A 401 2.69 19.34 10.72
C ALA A 401 2.45 20.86 10.56
N LEU A 402 1.96 21.53 11.61
CA LEU A 402 1.76 22.97 11.66
C LEU A 402 3.04 23.77 11.94
N ARG A 403 4.14 23.14 12.39
CA ARG A 403 5.39 23.85 12.64
C ARG A 403 5.90 24.56 11.40
N PRO A 404 6.25 25.85 11.47
CA PRO A 404 6.77 26.60 10.33
C PRO A 404 8.06 25.95 9.84
N ARG A 405 8.02 25.45 8.61
CA ARG A 405 9.23 24.93 7.96
C ARG A 405 10.10 26.11 7.56
N ARG A 406 11.31 26.17 8.07
CA ARG A 406 12.36 26.90 7.34
C ARG A 406 12.45 26.20 5.99
N ARG A 407 12.01 26.88 4.91
CA ARG A 407 12.08 26.34 3.54
C ARG A 407 13.48 25.79 3.30
N ALA A 408 13.67 24.48 3.44
CA ALA A 408 14.82 23.84 2.84
C ALA A 408 14.75 24.20 1.36
N ALA A 409 15.79 24.88 0.85
CA ALA A 409 15.85 25.28 -0.54
C ALA A 409 15.48 24.05 -1.38
N ALA A 410 14.47 24.19 -2.24
CA ALA A 410 14.01 23.15 -3.12
C ALA A 410 15.24 22.46 -3.75
N PRO A 411 15.28 21.13 -3.85
CA PRO A 411 16.32 20.49 -4.64
C PRO A 411 16.31 21.20 -6.01
N PRO A 412 17.49 21.58 -6.53
CA PRO A 412 17.54 22.23 -7.83
C PRO A 412 16.76 21.34 -8.79
N ALA A 413 15.75 21.93 -9.46
CA ALA A 413 15.07 21.25 -10.54
C ALA A 413 16.17 20.62 -11.38
N ALA A 414 16.11 19.30 -11.58
CA ALA A 414 17.00 18.64 -12.51
C ALA A 414 16.87 19.47 -13.80
N GLU A 415 17.88 20.25 -14.12
CA GLU A 415 17.91 21.03 -15.36
C GLU A 415 17.53 20.03 -16.44
N ALA A 416 16.38 20.28 -17.07
CA ALA A 416 15.96 19.53 -18.24
C ALA A 416 17.20 19.49 -19.12
N ARG A 417 17.78 18.31 -19.31
CA ARG A 417 18.90 18.13 -20.23
C ARG A 417 18.47 18.83 -21.50
N PRO A 418 19.22 19.82 -22.00
CA PRO A 418 18.87 20.41 -23.27
C PRO A 418 18.78 19.27 -24.26
N HIS A 419 17.61 19.11 -24.85
CA HIS A 419 17.42 18.13 -25.92
C HIS A 419 18.62 18.31 -26.87
N PRO A 420 19.35 17.21 -27.20
CA PRO A 420 20.38 17.33 -28.22
C PRO A 420 19.72 17.95 -29.44
N ARG A 421 20.19 19.12 -29.85
CA ARG A 421 19.76 19.74 -31.10
C ARG A 421 19.85 18.65 -32.17
N PRO A 422 18.78 18.41 -32.97
CA PRO A 422 18.88 17.54 -34.10
C PRO A 422 20.09 18.03 -34.94
N PRO A 423 20.91 17.14 -35.46
CA PRO A 423 22.05 17.53 -36.29
C PRO A 423 21.54 18.43 -37.37
N ALA A 424 22.25 19.58 -37.53
CA ALA A 424 21.93 20.55 -38.58
C ALA A 424 21.72 19.80 -39.88
N THR A 425 20.52 19.90 -40.41
CA THR A 425 20.11 19.27 -41.67
C THR A 425 21.18 19.50 -42.72
N ALA A 426 21.75 18.40 -43.20
CA ALA A 426 22.57 18.40 -44.40
C ALA A 426 21.83 19.14 -45.52
N SER A 427 22.58 19.94 -46.27
CA SER A 427 22.11 20.72 -47.42
C SER A 427 21.17 19.96 -48.33
N PRO A 428 20.15 20.58 -48.90
CA PRO A 428 19.19 19.91 -49.76
C PRO A 428 19.90 19.35 -51.02
N VAL A 429 19.77 18.07 -51.20
CA VAL A 429 20.11 17.40 -52.47
C VAL A 429 19.14 17.93 -53.54
N PRO A 430 19.61 18.35 -54.76
CA PRO A 430 18.73 18.84 -55.78
C PRO A 430 17.73 17.81 -56.23
N ALA A 431 16.48 18.22 -56.35
CA ALA A 431 15.35 17.42 -56.80
C ALA A 431 15.58 16.87 -58.21
N VAL A 432 15.58 15.56 -58.34
CA VAL A 432 15.44 14.87 -59.61
C VAL A 432 13.96 14.91 -59.99
N ALA A 433 13.69 15.46 -61.18
CA ALA A 433 12.34 15.57 -61.73
C ALA A 433 11.65 14.23 -61.88
N GLU A 434 10.48 14.05 -61.27
CA GLU A 434 9.56 12.96 -61.53
C GLU A 434 8.80 13.15 -62.83
N PRO A 435 8.66 12.14 -63.69
CA PRO A 435 7.79 12.22 -64.85
C PRO A 435 6.32 12.03 -64.46
N ALA A 436 5.50 12.99 -64.86
CA ALA A 436 4.06 12.96 -64.78
C ALA A 436 3.49 11.81 -65.66
N ALA A 437 2.96 10.78 -65.02
CA ALA A 437 1.99 9.84 -65.63
C ALA A 437 1.46 8.92 -64.53
N PHE A 438 0.29 9.19 -64.00
CA PHE A 438 -0.75 8.28 -63.53
C PHE A 438 -1.75 9.05 -62.63
N ALA A 439 -2.45 9.97 -63.26
CA ALA A 439 -3.66 10.56 -62.69
C ALA A 439 -4.82 10.33 -63.66
N ALA A 440 -5.34 9.11 -63.69
CA ALA A 440 -6.64 8.84 -64.29
C ALA A 440 -6.97 7.36 -64.00
N LEU A 441 -7.81 7.12 -62.99
CA LEU A 441 -8.70 5.96 -62.85
C LEU A 441 -9.00 5.74 -61.33
N ALA A 442 -10.00 6.44 -60.86
CA ALA A 442 -10.89 5.98 -59.78
C ALA A 442 -11.86 7.13 -59.40
N ARG A 443 -12.75 7.48 -60.34
CA ARG A 443 -14.09 8.02 -60.00
C ARG A 443 -15.06 7.06 -60.67
N THR A 444 -15.88 6.46 -59.84
CA THR A 444 -17.23 5.90 -60.01
C THR A 444 -17.34 4.73 -59.03
N GLU A 445 -18.06 4.92 -57.98
CA GLU A 445 -19.43 4.50 -57.82
C GLU A 445 -20.01 5.01 -56.52
N GLU A 446 -21.00 5.84 -56.70
CA GLU A 446 -21.98 6.25 -55.69
C GLU A 446 -22.96 5.09 -55.40
N ASN A 447 -23.28 4.89 -54.10
CA ASN A 447 -24.62 4.83 -53.46
C ASN A 447 -25.75 4.01 -54.15
N PRO A 448 -26.86 3.62 -53.46
CA PRO A 448 -27.22 3.43 -52.06
C PRO A 448 -27.98 2.12 -51.78
N LEU A 449 -28.06 1.69 -50.54
CA LEU A 449 -29.31 1.30 -49.81
C LEU A 449 -28.97 0.90 -48.37
#